data_44144f5421114f3540ab2ab9bdf16141
#
_entry.id   44144f5421114f3540ab2ab9bdf16141
#
_cell.length_a   1.000
_cell.length_b   1.000
_cell.length_c   1.000
_cell.angle_alpha   90.00
_cell.angle_beta   90.00
_cell.angle_gamma   90.00
#
_symmetry.space_group_name_H-M   'P 1'
#
loop_
_entity.id
_entity.type
_entity.pdbx_description
1 polymer ?
#
loop_
_entity_poly.entity_id
_entity_poly.type
_entity_poly.pdbx_seq_one_letter_code
_entity_poly.pdbx_strand_id
1 'polypeptide(L)'
;IREQKKQGKNLDGKNITERKLGKGRIIWGKTAREVLQADGIGQDFAYLNQTAEPEKFNYIHRSLDDCDIYFVINRTGKQTSSQFTFRVQGKQPEIWDPVTGEMRIASSFTQHDGYTTVPLEFVPYGSYFVVFDKTISTDKQGEGDRNFSKLEIAQDLSHSWEVMFDTTMGGPQ
;
A
#
# COMPACT_ATOMS: atom_id res chain seq x y z
N ILE A 1 10.20 33.20 21.45
CA ILE A 1 9.13 32.16 21.30
C ILE A 1 7.73 32.80 21.39
N ARG A 2 7.53 33.91 22.16
CA ARG A 2 6.21 34.59 22.25
C ARG A 2 5.80 35.34 20.97
N GLU A 3 6.73 35.81 20.15
CA GLU A 3 6.43 36.51 18.88
C GLU A 3 5.99 35.57 17.75
N GLN A 4 6.28 34.26 17.84
CA GLN A 4 5.91 33.29 16.83
C GLN A 4 4.43 32.92 16.81
N LYS A 5 3.64 33.34 17.83
CA LYS A 5 2.20 33.08 17.91
C LYS A 5 1.31 34.09 17.16
N LYS A 6 1.88 35.08 16.49
CA LYS A 6 1.11 36.00 15.64
C LYS A 6 0.87 35.43 14.25
N GLN A 7 0.11 34.33 14.21
CA GLN A 7 -0.71 33.85 13.12
C GLN A 7 -0.22 34.18 11.70
N GLY A 8 0.98 33.75 11.34
CA GLY A 8 1.45 33.83 9.95
C GLY A 8 1.54 35.21 9.33
N LYS A 9 1.73 36.27 10.14
CA LYS A 9 2.00 37.60 9.66
C LYS A 9 3.39 38.09 10.11
N ASN A 10 4.09 38.81 9.24
CA ASN A 10 5.33 39.47 9.60
C ASN A 10 5.07 40.77 10.43
N LEU A 11 6.13 41.46 10.80
CA LEU A 11 6.04 42.72 11.56
C LEU A 11 5.26 43.82 10.79
N ASP A 12 5.22 43.71 9.44
CA ASP A 12 4.49 44.63 8.57
C ASP A 12 3.03 44.22 8.36
N GLY A 13 2.56 43.15 9.03
CA GLY A 13 1.17 42.67 8.92
C GLY A 13 0.89 41.81 7.69
N LYS A 14 1.88 41.55 6.84
CA LYS A 14 1.72 40.69 5.67
C LYS A 14 1.65 39.22 6.07
N ASN A 15 0.84 38.45 5.38
CA ASN A 15 0.77 37.01 5.58
C ASN A 15 2.13 36.34 5.26
N ILE A 16 2.67 35.60 6.23
CA ILE A 16 3.87 34.78 6.04
C ILE A 16 3.43 33.35 5.91
N THR A 17 3.84 32.70 4.85
CA THR A 17 3.67 31.25 4.65
C THR A 17 4.89 30.48 5.11
N GLU A 18 6.04 31.14 5.24
CA GLU A 18 7.29 30.51 5.66
C GLU A 18 8.19 31.50 6.41
N ARG A 19 8.85 31.04 7.48
CA ARG A 19 9.87 31.78 8.22
C ARG A 19 11.06 30.88 8.51
N LYS A 20 12.25 31.30 8.11
CA LYS A 20 13.50 30.63 8.48
C LYS A 20 13.82 30.83 9.95
N LEU A 21 14.24 29.76 10.64
CA LEU A 21 14.68 29.78 12.03
C LEU A 21 15.93 28.89 12.17
N GLY A 22 17.10 29.50 12.26
CA GLY A 22 18.39 28.78 12.24
C GLY A 22 18.53 27.95 10.95
N LYS A 23 18.79 26.65 11.09
CA LYS A 23 18.85 25.71 9.95
C LYS A 23 17.48 25.18 9.53
N GLY A 24 16.42 25.45 10.30
CA GLY A 24 15.06 25.01 10.03
C GLY A 24 14.17 26.12 9.47
N ARG A 25 12.90 25.78 9.29
CA ARG A 25 11.86 26.72 8.89
C ARG A 25 10.53 26.36 9.52
N ILE A 26 9.69 27.37 9.70
CA ILE A 26 8.32 27.24 10.19
C ILE A 26 7.41 27.69 9.06
N ILE A 27 6.39 26.87 8.75
CA ILE A 27 5.47 27.10 7.63
C ILE A 27 4.04 27.14 8.15
N TRP A 28 3.24 28.08 7.64
CA TRP A 28 1.83 28.24 7.93
C TRP A 28 0.99 28.15 6.66
N GLY A 29 -0.26 27.72 6.80
CA GLY A 29 -1.24 27.73 5.74
C GLY A 29 -1.02 26.67 4.66
N LYS A 30 -0.11 25.73 4.89
CA LYS A 30 0.14 24.57 4.02
C LYS A 30 0.01 23.28 4.82
N THR A 31 -0.49 22.26 4.19
CA THR A 31 -0.45 20.88 4.72
C THR A 31 0.97 20.33 4.65
N ALA A 32 1.28 19.30 5.47
CA ALA A 32 2.57 18.63 5.39
C ALA A 32 2.84 18.08 3.99
N ARG A 33 1.82 17.56 3.31
CA ARG A 33 1.92 17.07 1.92
C ARG A 33 2.37 18.17 0.96
N GLU A 34 1.75 19.35 1.01
CA GLU A 34 2.11 20.47 0.12
C GLU A 34 3.53 20.97 0.38
N VAL A 35 3.98 20.94 1.63
CA VAL A 35 5.35 21.31 2.00
C VAL A 35 6.35 20.30 1.42
N LEU A 36 6.13 19.01 1.65
CA LEU A 36 7.01 17.94 1.17
C LEU A 36 7.08 17.92 -0.35
N GLN A 37 5.95 18.09 -1.03
CA GLN A 37 5.91 18.19 -2.49
C GLN A 37 6.70 19.39 -3.02
N ALA A 38 6.56 20.57 -2.37
CA ALA A 38 7.32 21.76 -2.73
C ALA A 38 8.84 21.60 -2.50
N ASP A 39 9.23 20.71 -1.58
CA ASP A 39 10.62 20.32 -1.33
C ASP A 39 11.13 19.22 -2.28
N GLY A 40 10.31 18.78 -3.23
CA GLY A 40 10.67 17.70 -4.14
C GLY A 40 10.61 16.32 -3.53
N ILE A 41 10.02 16.18 -2.33
CA ILE A 41 9.82 14.88 -1.68
C ILE A 41 8.51 14.28 -2.18
N GLY A 42 8.60 13.23 -2.97
CA GLY A 42 7.45 12.47 -3.47
C GLY A 42 6.74 11.67 -2.38
N GLN A 43 5.54 11.23 -2.68
CA GLN A 43 4.78 10.36 -1.77
C GLN A 43 5.54 9.03 -1.58
N ASP A 44 5.56 8.54 -0.36
CA ASP A 44 6.18 7.27 -0.02
C ASP A 44 5.36 6.08 -0.53
N PHE A 45 4.04 6.23 -0.50
CA PHE A 45 3.07 5.23 -0.92
C PHE A 45 1.86 5.89 -1.55
N ALA A 46 1.35 5.30 -2.64
CA ALA A 46 0.12 5.72 -3.29
C ALA A 46 -0.62 4.51 -3.85
N TYR A 47 -1.89 4.67 -4.14
CA TYR A 47 -2.68 3.69 -4.89
C TYR A 47 -3.72 4.39 -5.77
N LEU A 48 -4.09 3.73 -6.88
CA LEU A 48 -5.15 4.22 -7.73
C LEU A 48 -6.50 3.96 -7.08
N ASN A 49 -7.17 5.04 -6.69
CA ASN A 49 -8.53 4.97 -6.18
C ASN A 49 -9.52 5.08 -7.35
N GLN A 50 -10.06 3.96 -7.79
CA GLN A 50 -11.06 3.92 -8.88
C GLN A 50 -12.45 4.36 -8.43
N THR A 51 -12.65 4.65 -7.14
CA THR A 51 -13.92 5.11 -6.59
C THR A 51 -13.71 6.34 -5.71
N ALA A 52 -14.70 7.22 -5.64
CA ALA A 52 -14.68 8.45 -4.86
C ALA A 52 -14.72 8.24 -3.33
N GLU A 53 -14.66 7.00 -2.83
CA GLU A 53 -14.66 6.70 -1.41
C GLU A 53 -13.25 6.87 -0.80
N PRO A 54 -13.14 7.52 0.37
CA PRO A 54 -11.84 7.78 0.99
C PRO A 54 -11.22 6.53 1.58
N GLU A 55 -9.89 6.50 1.51
CA GLU A 55 -8.94 5.67 2.25
C GLU A 55 -9.34 4.21 2.50
N LYS A 56 -9.33 3.41 1.42
CA LYS A 56 -9.55 1.96 1.52
C LYS A 56 -8.36 1.20 2.09
N PHE A 57 -7.16 1.78 1.99
CA PHE A 57 -5.92 1.12 2.38
C PHE A 57 -5.14 1.95 3.39
N ASN A 58 -4.53 1.27 4.35
CA ASN A 58 -3.48 1.81 5.20
C ASN A 58 -2.18 1.08 4.93
N TYR A 59 -1.06 1.72 5.30
CA TYR A 59 0.24 1.10 5.22
C TYR A 59 1.16 1.50 6.36
N ILE A 60 2.17 0.70 6.59
CA ILE A 60 3.34 1.01 7.40
C ILE A 60 4.57 0.70 6.56
N HIS A 61 5.54 1.60 6.52
CA HIS A 61 6.83 1.41 5.87
C HIS A 61 7.93 1.28 6.90
N ARG A 62 8.81 0.30 6.70
CA ARG A 62 10.06 0.12 7.41
C ARG A 62 11.19 0.03 6.40
N SER A 63 12.16 0.95 6.50
CA SER A 63 13.37 0.94 5.70
C SER A 63 14.53 0.45 6.56
N LEU A 64 15.27 -0.51 6.06
CA LEU A 64 16.52 -1.04 6.57
C LEU A 64 17.64 -0.67 5.58
N ASP A 65 18.88 -0.97 5.90
CA ASP A 65 20.01 -0.60 5.04
C ASP A 65 19.87 -1.18 3.62
N ASP A 66 19.42 -2.43 3.51
CA ASP A 66 19.31 -3.15 2.23
C ASP A 66 17.88 -3.54 1.85
N CYS A 67 16.89 -3.25 2.68
CA CYS A 67 15.53 -3.75 2.51
C CYS A 67 14.48 -2.68 2.84
N ASP A 68 13.44 -2.59 2.01
CA ASP A 68 12.25 -1.80 2.29
C ASP A 68 11.05 -2.74 2.44
N ILE A 69 10.29 -2.58 3.51
CA ILE A 69 9.14 -3.43 3.84
C ILE A 69 7.92 -2.54 4.01
N TYR A 70 6.92 -2.75 3.17
CA TYR A 70 5.61 -2.13 3.30
C TYR A 70 4.59 -3.16 3.76
N PHE A 71 3.94 -2.91 4.88
CA PHE A 71 2.76 -3.66 5.29
C PHE A 71 1.52 -2.88 4.83
N VAL A 72 0.72 -3.50 3.96
CA VAL A 72 -0.46 -2.87 3.36
C VAL A 72 -1.70 -3.65 3.77
N ILE A 73 -2.73 -2.95 4.22
CA ILE A 73 -4.00 -3.54 4.65
C ILE A 73 -5.20 -2.93 3.92
N ASN A 74 -6.10 -3.78 3.43
CA ASN A 74 -7.45 -3.40 3.00
C ASN A 74 -8.32 -3.18 4.25
N ARG A 75 -8.80 -1.96 4.45
CA ARG A 75 -9.65 -1.59 5.59
C ARG A 75 -11.15 -1.87 5.37
N THR A 76 -11.51 -2.42 4.24
CA THR A 76 -12.90 -2.63 3.88
C THR A 76 -13.31 -4.09 3.96
N GLY A 77 -14.58 -4.35 4.25
CA GLY A 77 -15.19 -5.68 4.19
C GLY A 77 -15.48 -6.16 2.76
N LYS A 78 -14.78 -5.61 1.75
CA LYS A 78 -14.97 -5.96 0.32
C LYS A 78 -13.66 -6.44 -0.27
N GLN A 79 -13.74 -7.40 -1.18
CA GLN A 79 -12.62 -7.71 -2.05
C GLN A 79 -12.28 -6.49 -2.90
N THR A 80 -11.00 -6.16 -3.01
CA THR A 80 -10.55 -4.93 -3.68
C THR A 80 -9.23 -5.18 -4.38
N SER A 81 -9.09 -4.65 -5.58
CA SER A 81 -7.82 -4.64 -6.33
C SER A 81 -7.43 -3.21 -6.68
N SER A 82 -6.13 -2.93 -6.75
CA SER A 82 -5.60 -1.65 -7.18
C SER A 82 -4.14 -1.78 -7.65
N GLN A 83 -3.65 -0.71 -8.28
CA GLN A 83 -2.24 -0.48 -8.53
C GLN A 83 -1.65 0.27 -7.33
N PHE A 84 -0.62 -0.29 -6.71
CA PHE A 84 0.05 0.30 -5.54
C PHE A 84 1.43 0.75 -5.92
N THR A 85 1.73 2.00 -5.65
CA THR A 85 3.02 2.64 -5.98
C THR A 85 3.81 2.86 -4.69
N PHE A 86 5.03 2.34 -4.68
CA PHE A 86 5.99 2.37 -3.59
C PHE A 86 7.20 3.20 -3.99
N ARG A 87 7.73 4.04 -3.11
CA ARG A 87 8.93 4.86 -3.36
C ARG A 87 10.20 4.03 -3.20
N VAL A 88 10.31 3.01 -4.02
CA VAL A 88 11.47 2.10 -4.14
C VAL A 88 11.69 1.84 -5.62
N GLN A 89 12.93 1.80 -6.08
CA GLN A 89 13.31 1.40 -7.43
C GLN A 89 14.59 0.57 -7.40
N GLY A 90 14.80 -0.26 -8.40
CA GLY A 90 15.99 -1.10 -8.49
C GLY A 90 15.97 -2.32 -7.56
N LYS A 91 14.79 -2.67 -7.04
CA LYS A 91 14.60 -3.87 -6.20
C LYS A 91 13.41 -4.70 -6.69
N GLN A 92 13.55 -6.02 -6.62
CA GLN A 92 12.50 -6.97 -6.94
C GLN A 92 11.42 -6.93 -5.86
N PRO A 93 10.15 -6.63 -6.20
CA PRO A 93 9.08 -6.74 -5.23
C PRO A 93 8.74 -8.20 -4.95
N GLU A 94 8.54 -8.53 -3.69
CA GLU A 94 8.00 -9.79 -3.20
C GLU A 94 6.70 -9.52 -2.43
N ILE A 95 5.75 -10.45 -2.50
CA ILE A 95 4.47 -10.38 -1.80
C ILE A 95 4.45 -11.50 -0.77
N TRP A 96 4.38 -11.14 0.50
CA TRP A 96 4.35 -12.09 1.61
C TRP A 96 2.98 -12.02 2.29
N ASP A 97 2.32 -13.16 2.39
CA ASP A 97 1.04 -13.30 3.06
C ASP A 97 1.25 -13.59 4.55
N PRO A 98 0.85 -12.68 5.47
CA PRO A 98 1.05 -12.87 6.90
C PRO A 98 0.14 -13.94 7.51
N VAL A 99 -0.90 -14.38 6.81
CA VAL A 99 -1.85 -15.39 7.30
C VAL A 99 -1.39 -16.79 6.95
N THR A 100 -0.97 -16.99 5.71
CA THR A 100 -0.54 -18.31 5.21
C THR A 100 0.95 -18.55 5.35
N GLY A 101 1.76 -17.48 5.49
CA GLY A 101 3.22 -17.54 5.46
C GLY A 101 3.78 -17.71 4.04
N GLU A 102 2.94 -17.67 3.01
CA GLU A 102 3.40 -17.76 1.63
C GLU A 102 4.23 -16.53 1.24
N MET A 103 5.37 -16.76 0.63
CA MET A 103 6.24 -15.73 0.08
C MET A 103 6.41 -15.99 -1.41
N ARG A 104 6.12 -14.99 -2.24
CA ARG A 104 6.25 -15.11 -3.69
C ARG A 104 6.83 -13.86 -4.32
N ILE A 105 7.58 -14.02 -5.38
CA ILE A 105 8.06 -12.93 -6.22
C ILE A 105 6.86 -12.33 -6.97
N ALA A 106 6.74 -10.99 -6.95
CA ALA A 106 5.79 -10.32 -7.81
C ALA A 106 6.24 -10.46 -9.26
N SER A 107 5.43 -11.14 -10.08
CA SER A 107 5.70 -11.32 -11.51
C SER A 107 5.25 -10.14 -12.36
N SER A 108 4.27 -9.38 -11.87
CA SER A 108 3.75 -8.17 -12.50
C SER A 108 4.12 -6.95 -11.67
N PHE A 109 4.94 -6.07 -12.22
CA PHE A 109 5.28 -4.77 -11.66
C PHE A 109 5.89 -3.86 -12.72
N THR A 110 5.88 -2.56 -12.48
CA THR A 110 6.56 -1.56 -13.30
C THR A 110 7.44 -0.68 -12.45
N GLN A 111 8.56 -0.22 -13.00
CA GLN A 111 9.46 0.74 -12.34
C GLN A 111 9.58 2.01 -13.16
N HIS A 112 9.49 3.16 -12.53
CA HIS A 112 9.67 4.47 -13.17
C HIS A 112 9.96 5.56 -12.13
N ASP A 113 10.91 6.45 -12.41
CA ASP A 113 11.19 7.67 -11.64
C ASP A 113 11.34 7.50 -10.12
N GLY A 114 12.03 6.46 -9.69
CA GLY A 114 12.25 6.20 -8.26
C GLY A 114 11.14 5.41 -7.60
N TYR A 115 10.18 4.90 -8.35
CA TYR A 115 9.02 4.17 -7.85
C TYR A 115 8.87 2.79 -8.48
N THR A 116 8.27 1.90 -7.73
CA THR A 116 7.78 0.60 -8.24
C THR A 116 6.27 0.53 -8.02
N THR A 117 5.53 0.19 -9.07
CA THR A 117 4.09 -0.02 -9.03
C THR A 117 3.79 -1.50 -9.15
N VAL A 118 3.02 -2.04 -8.19
CA VAL A 118 2.66 -3.45 -8.10
C VAL A 118 1.13 -3.58 -8.04
N PRO A 119 0.49 -4.34 -8.94
CA PRO A 119 -0.92 -4.69 -8.82
C PRO A 119 -1.13 -5.69 -7.68
N LEU A 120 -2.01 -5.33 -6.73
CA LEU A 120 -2.38 -6.19 -5.60
C LEU A 120 -3.89 -6.38 -5.53
N GLU A 121 -4.29 -7.58 -5.12
CA GLU A 121 -5.67 -7.98 -4.87
C GLU A 121 -5.82 -8.40 -3.41
N PHE A 122 -6.80 -7.82 -2.71
CA PHE A 122 -7.03 -8.07 -1.30
C PHE A 122 -8.41 -8.68 -1.06
N VAL A 123 -8.44 -9.72 -0.28
CA VAL A 123 -9.70 -10.18 0.34
C VAL A 123 -10.22 -9.14 1.35
N PRO A 124 -11.48 -9.23 1.79
CA PRO A 124 -12.00 -8.38 2.87
C PRO A 124 -11.07 -8.38 4.09
N TYR A 125 -10.65 -7.17 4.52
CA TYR A 125 -9.71 -6.96 5.64
C TYR A 125 -8.35 -7.66 5.49
N GLY A 126 -8.02 -8.13 4.29
CA GLY A 126 -6.74 -8.79 4.00
C GLY A 126 -5.56 -7.82 4.03
N SER A 127 -4.38 -8.38 4.21
CA SER A 127 -3.12 -7.63 4.25
C SER A 127 -1.99 -8.40 3.62
N TYR A 128 -0.98 -7.67 3.15
CA TYR A 128 0.27 -8.22 2.63
C TYR A 128 1.46 -7.40 3.09
N PHE A 129 2.61 -8.05 3.25
CA PHE A 129 3.88 -7.37 3.18
C PHE A 129 4.31 -7.31 1.71
N VAL A 130 4.76 -6.13 1.28
CA VAL A 130 5.46 -5.95 0.02
C VAL A 130 6.90 -5.65 0.36
N VAL A 131 7.79 -6.57 0.02
CA VAL A 131 9.19 -6.57 0.44
C VAL A 131 10.08 -6.30 -0.76
N PHE A 132 11.02 -5.39 -0.60
CA PHE A 132 12.00 -4.98 -1.60
C PHE A 132 13.41 -5.21 -1.03
N ASP A 133 13.92 -6.41 -1.19
CA ASP A 133 15.23 -6.82 -0.66
C ASP A 133 16.26 -7.01 -1.79
N LYS A 134 15.88 -7.75 -2.82
CA LYS A 134 16.78 -8.21 -3.88
C LYS A 134 17.01 -7.14 -4.94
N THR A 135 18.24 -6.70 -5.12
CA THR A 135 18.61 -5.73 -6.16
C THR A 135 18.39 -6.29 -7.56
N ILE A 136 17.77 -5.46 -8.42
CA ILE A 136 17.58 -5.68 -9.86
C ILE A 136 17.91 -4.40 -10.62
N SER A 137 17.97 -4.48 -11.96
CA SER A 137 18.12 -3.26 -12.77
C SER A 137 16.89 -2.35 -12.65
N THR A 138 17.11 -1.04 -12.68
CA THR A 138 16.06 -0.02 -12.54
C THR A 138 15.14 0.06 -13.75
N ASP A 139 15.55 -0.49 -14.90
CA ASP A 139 14.76 -0.61 -16.12
C ASP A 139 14.00 -1.94 -16.21
N LYS A 140 14.31 -2.90 -15.31
CA LYS A 140 13.60 -4.18 -15.27
C LYS A 140 12.13 -3.98 -14.92
N GLN A 141 11.27 -4.63 -15.69
CA GLN A 141 9.83 -4.70 -15.47
C GLN A 141 9.42 -6.13 -15.13
N GLY A 142 8.26 -6.30 -14.54
CA GLY A 142 7.67 -7.62 -14.36
C GLY A 142 7.25 -8.22 -15.71
N GLU A 143 7.46 -9.52 -15.86
CA GLU A 143 7.16 -10.24 -17.10
C GLU A 143 5.75 -10.86 -17.09
N GLY A 144 5.13 -10.95 -15.92
CA GLY A 144 3.79 -11.49 -15.74
C GLY A 144 2.69 -10.45 -15.95
N ASP A 145 1.49 -10.92 -16.24
CA ASP A 145 0.29 -10.10 -16.38
C ASP A 145 -0.42 -9.85 -15.04
N ARG A 146 -0.16 -10.69 -14.03
CA ARG A 146 -0.79 -10.63 -12.70
C ARG A 146 0.08 -11.22 -11.61
N ASN A 147 -0.23 -10.86 -10.36
CA ASN A 147 0.44 -11.36 -9.15
C ASN A 147 -0.43 -12.35 -8.35
N PHE A 148 -1.68 -12.55 -8.73
CA PHE A 148 -2.64 -13.41 -8.04
C PHE A 148 -3.27 -14.38 -9.03
N SER A 149 -3.45 -15.63 -8.60
CA SER A 149 -4.12 -16.63 -9.39
C SER A 149 -5.60 -16.27 -9.60
N LYS A 150 -6.08 -16.40 -10.82
CA LYS A 150 -7.52 -16.31 -11.08
C LYS A 150 -8.16 -17.59 -10.54
N LEU A 151 -9.03 -17.43 -9.55
CA LEU A 151 -9.83 -18.54 -9.06
C LEU A 151 -10.99 -18.77 -10.05
N GLU A 152 -11.08 -19.97 -10.56
CA GLU A 152 -12.21 -20.43 -11.38
C GLU A 152 -13.02 -21.46 -10.61
N ILE A 153 -14.35 -21.42 -10.77
CA ILE A 153 -15.22 -22.43 -10.17
C ILE A 153 -14.93 -23.73 -10.87
N ALA A 154 -14.29 -24.67 -10.18
CA ALA A 154 -14.01 -26.01 -10.72
C ALA A 154 -15.28 -26.87 -10.72
N GLN A 155 -16.15 -26.70 -9.73
CA GLN A 155 -17.41 -27.41 -9.59
C GLN A 155 -18.38 -26.59 -8.74
N ASP A 156 -19.62 -26.50 -9.19
CA ASP A 156 -20.72 -25.96 -8.39
C ASP A 156 -21.36 -27.08 -7.57
N LEU A 157 -21.26 -26.98 -6.26
CA LEU A 157 -21.83 -27.94 -5.31
C LEU A 157 -23.07 -27.37 -4.59
N SER A 158 -23.70 -26.32 -5.12
CA SER A 158 -24.86 -25.67 -4.53
C SER A 158 -26.18 -26.44 -4.68
N HIS A 159 -26.18 -27.59 -5.30
CA HIS A 159 -27.33 -28.45 -5.42
C HIS A 159 -27.70 -29.13 -4.11
N SER A 160 -28.91 -29.68 -4.03
CA SER A 160 -29.36 -30.47 -2.88
C SER A 160 -28.43 -31.67 -2.67
N TRP A 161 -28.05 -31.88 -1.43
CA TRP A 161 -27.21 -33.00 -1.00
C TRP A 161 -28.07 -34.03 -0.32
N GLU A 162 -27.82 -35.30 -0.65
CA GLU A 162 -28.34 -36.44 0.08
C GLU A 162 -27.27 -36.90 1.07
N VAL A 163 -27.54 -36.78 2.34
CA VAL A 163 -26.60 -37.15 3.42
C VAL A 163 -27.08 -38.43 4.06
N MET A 164 -26.30 -39.49 3.92
CA MET A 164 -26.52 -40.74 4.62
C MET A 164 -25.63 -40.83 5.86
N PHE A 165 -26.24 -41.05 7.00
CA PHE A 165 -25.49 -41.29 8.23
C PHE A 165 -25.38 -42.80 8.49
N ASP A 166 -24.23 -43.22 9.02
CA ASP A 166 -24.07 -44.60 9.46
C ASP A 166 -24.90 -44.80 10.76
N THR A 167 -25.95 -45.60 10.65
CA THR A 167 -26.88 -45.88 11.76
C THR A 167 -26.20 -46.67 12.88
N THR A 168 -25.10 -47.37 12.62
CA THR A 168 -24.32 -48.09 13.65
C THR A 168 -23.54 -47.11 14.53
N MET A 169 -23.30 -45.89 14.07
CA MET A 169 -22.66 -44.79 14.79
C MET A 169 -23.66 -43.85 15.47
N GLY A 170 -24.95 -44.20 15.51
CA GLY A 170 -26.01 -43.40 16.14
C GLY A 170 -26.47 -42.21 15.28
N GLY A 171 -26.25 -42.22 14.00
CA GLY A 171 -26.78 -41.22 13.07
C GLY A 171 -28.33 -41.32 12.96
N PRO A 172 -29.00 -40.19 12.63
CA PRO A 172 -30.45 -40.20 12.38
C PRO A 172 -30.76 -41.02 11.12
N GLN A 173 -31.96 -41.66 11.14
CA GLN A 173 -32.49 -42.37 9.97
C GLN A 173 -33.09 -41.40 8.96
#